data_b4dcd256762215e080b95252a1404d05
#
_entry.id   b4dcd256762215e080b95252a1404d05
#
_cell.length_a   1.000
_cell.length_b   1.000
_cell.length_c   1.000
_cell.angle_alpha   90.00
_cell.angle_beta   90.00
_cell.angle_gamma   90.00
#
_symmetry.space_group_name_H-M   'P 1'
#
loop_
_entity.id
_entity.type
_entity.pdbx_description
1 polymer ?
#
loop_
_entity_poly.entity_id
_entity_poly.type
_entity_poly.pdbx_seq_one_letter_code
_entity_poly.pdbx_strand_id
1 'polypeptide(L)'
;MKKISYVILIIAVIGLAFTLLGNRASQDTVLAKEIDTLFEASETKIDLTELTDFKWTQVAVFDPYTSNKVIEDSMSIKFKGDNGNIDILDDRFLLVFADDKYAVKTVILPREYGIYSIKDNKYLSVEQ
;
A
#
# COMPACT_ATOMS: atom_id res chain seq x y z
N MET A 1 -10.99 -27.34 -34.72
CA MET A 1 -10.16 -27.75 -33.58
C MET A 1 -9.01 -26.84 -33.30
N LYS A 2 -8.35 -26.27 -34.31
CA LYS A 2 -7.25 -25.29 -34.08
C LYS A 2 -7.71 -24.02 -33.34
N LYS A 3 -8.95 -23.55 -33.56
CA LYS A 3 -9.51 -22.37 -32.92
C LYS A 3 -9.65 -22.52 -31.38
N ILE A 4 -10.00 -23.73 -30.93
CA ILE A 4 -10.16 -24.02 -29.48
C ILE A 4 -8.80 -23.97 -28.78
N SER A 5 -7.72 -24.48 -29.43
CA SER A 5 -6.37 -24.45 -28.87
C SER A 5 -5.85 -23.00 -28.68
N TYR A 6 -6.17 -22.09 -29.60
CA TYR A 6 -5.78 -20.69 -29.49
C TYR A 6 -6.51 -19.97 -28.35
N VAL A 7 -7.79 -20.24 -28.17
CA VAL A 7 -8.60 -19.67 -27.08
C VAL A 7 -8.05 -20.11 -25.71
N ILE A 8 -7.72 -21.39 -25.56
CA ILE A 8 -7.15 -21.92 -24.32
C ILE A 8 -5.79 -21.29 -24.05
N LEU A 9 -4.94 -21.11 -25.06
CA LEU A 9 -3.64 -20.49 -24.93
C LEU A 9 -3.77 -19.02 -24.49
N ILE A 10 -4.68 -18.25 -25.05
CA ILE A 10 -4.94 -16.86 -24.70
C ILE A 10 -5.40 -16.74 -23.24
N ILE A 11 -6.32 -17.61 -22.81
CA ILE A 11 -6.81 -17.63 -21.42
C ILE A 11 -5.66 -17.96 -20.46
N ALA A 12 -4.79 -18.91 -20.80
CA ALA A 12 -3.63 -19.27 -19.98
C ALA A 12 -2.64 -18.11 -19.86
N VAL A 13 -2.38 -17.39 -20.94
CA VAL A 13 -1.48 -16.21 -20.94
C VAL A 13 -2.07 -15.08 -20.09
N ILE A 14 -3.36 -14.80 -20.21
CA ILE A 14 -4.05 -13.79 -19.40
C ILE A 14 -4.02 -14.19 -17.92
N GLY A 15 -4.30 -15.44 -17.59
CA GLY A 15 -4.24 -15.95 -16.23
C GLY A 15 -2.84 -15.83 -15.62
N LEU A 16 -1.80 -16.17 -16.40
CA LEU A 16 -0.42 -16.02 -15.96
C LEU A 16 -0.04 -14.57 -15.73
N ALA A 17 -0.45 -13.66 -16.62
CA ALA A 17 -0.22 -12.22 -16.47
C ALA A 17 -0.90 -11.69 -15.20
N PHE A 18 -2.12 -12.09 -14.90
CA PHE A 18 -2.82 -11.76 -13.67
C PHE A 18 -2.08 -12.26 -12.43
N THR A 19 -1.57 -13.49 -12.46
CA THR A 19 -0.81 -14.07 -11.35
C THR A 19 0.50 -13.29 -11.10
N LEU A 20 1.21 -12.89 -12.16
CA LEU A 20 2.48 -12.18 -12.06
C LEU A 20 2.31 -10.71 -11.65
N LEU A 21 1.21 -10.06 -12.09
CA LEU A 21 0.97 -8.64 -11.86
C LEU A 21 0.01 -8.37 -10.70
N GLY A 22 -0.89 -9.32 -10.39
CA GLY A 22 -1.96 -9.15 -9.43
C GLY A 22 -1.52 -9.04 -7.97
N ASN A 23 -0.26 -9.42 -7.65
CA ASN A 23 0.28 -9.39 -6.29
C ASN A 23 1.26 -8.22 -6.07
N ARG A 24 1.21 -7.23 -6.94
CA ARG A 24 2.07 -6.04 -6.82
C ARG A 24 1.31 -4.91 -6.16
N ALA A 25 1.94 -4.30 -5.17
CA ALA A 25 1.40 -3.11 -4.53
C ALA A 25 1.46 -1.93 -5.52
N SER A 26 0.38 -1.17 -5.59
CA SER A 26 0.32 0.06 -6.37
C SER A 26 0.17 1.24 -5.43
N GLN A 27 0.74 2.38 -5.82
CA GLN A 27 0.62 3.61 -5.07
C GLN A 27 -0.77 4.22 -5.31
N ASP A 28 -1.50 4.50 -4.23
CA ASP A 28 -2.83 5.10 -4.30
C ASP A 28 -2.72 6.62 -4.08
N THR A 29 -2.62 7.35 -5.19
CA THR A 29 -2.46 8.81 -5.14
C THR A 29 -3.75 9.54 -4.78
N VAL A 30 -4.90 8.95 -5.07
CA VAL A 30 -6.21 9.52 -4.69
C VAL A 30 -6.38 9.46 -3.18
N LEU A 31 -6.09 8.31 -2.56
CA LEU A 31 -6.14 8.15 -1.11
C LEU A 31 -5.13 9.07 -0.42
N ALA A 32 -3.92 9.22 -0.98
CA ALA A 32 -2.92 10.14 -0.47
C ALA A 32 -3.46 11.56 -0.39
N LYS A 33 -4.17 12.00 -1.41
CA LYS A 33 -4.75 13.34 -1.46
C LYS A 33 -5.90 13.52 -0.46
N GLU A 34 -6.73 12.51 -0.29
CA GLU A 34 -7.80 12.53 0.71
C GLU A 34 -7.24 12.63 2.14
N ILE A 35 -6.20 11.87 2.44
CA ILE A 35 -5.52 11.91 3.74
C ILE A 35 -4.90 13.29 3.96
N ASP A 36 -4.21 13.81 2.95
CA ASP A 36 -3.58 15.13 3.03
C ASP A 36 -4.62 16.22 3.32
N THR A 37 -5.77 16.17 2.66
CA THR A 37 -6.87 17.12 2.87
C THR A 37 -7.38 17.07 4.32
N LEU A 38 -7.50 15.89 4.91
CA LEU A 38 -7.95 15.73 6.29
C LEU A 38 -6.93 16.29 7.29
N PHE A 39 -5.65 16.06 7.06
CA PHE A 39 -4.60 16.62 7.92
C PHE A 39 -4.49 18.14 7.77
N GLU A 40 -4.68 18.68 6.58
CA GLU A 40 -4.76 20.13 6.37
C GLU A 40 -5.94 20.74 7.12
N ALA A 41 -7.03 20.00 7.29
CA ALA A 41 -8.18 20.42 8.07
C ALA A 41 -7.99 20.22 9.58
N SER A 42 -6.76 19.93 10.03
CA SER A 42 -6.38 19.74 11.44
C SER A 42 -6.92 18.46 12.08
N GLU A 43 -7.32 17.49 11.29
CA GLU A 43 -7.59 16.15 11.81
C GLU A 43 -6.27 15.53 12.25
N THR A 44 -6.27 14.81 13.37
CA THR A 44 -5.08 14.15 13.91
C THR A 44 -5.21 12.63 13.96
N LYS A 45 -6.41 12.10 13.71
CA LYS A 45 -6.70 10.67 13.74
C LYS A 45 -7.73 10.37 12.66
N ILE A 46 -7.40 9.45 11.77
CA ILE A 46 -8.21 9.09 10.61
C ILE A 46 -8.53 7.60 10.65
N ASP A 47 -9.80 7.25 10.48
CA ASP A 47 -10.22 5.86 10.33
C ASP A 47 -10.03 5.42 8.88
N LEU A 48 -9.01 4.62 8.63
CA LEU A 48 -8.67 4.16 7.28
C LEU A 48 -9.70 3.20 6.70
N THR A 49 -10.48 2.53 7.54
CA THR A 49 -11.55 1.66 7.05
C THR A 49 -12.67 2.44 6.38
N GLU A 50 -12.87 3.69 6.76
CA GLU A 50 -13.88 4.56 6.16
C GLU A 50 -13.42 5.18 4.84
N LEU A 51 -12.10 5.33 4.66
CA LEU A 51 -11.52 5.97 3.47
C LEU A 51 -11.21 5.01 2.34
N THR A 52 -11.00 3.74 2.64
CA THR A 52 -10.54 2.77 1.64
C THR A 52 -11.71 2.04 0.99
N ASP A 53 -11.60 1.77 -0.31
CA ASP A 53 -12.58 1.03 -1.10
C ASP A 53 -12.04 -0.32 -1.60
N PHE A 54 -10.88 -0.73 -1.12
CA PHE A 54 -10.24 -1.99 -1.46
C PHE A 54 -10.10 -2.87 -0.22
N LYS A 55 -9.89 -4.17 -0.43
CA LYS A 55 -9.76 -5.14 0.67
C LYS A 55 -8.34 -5.16 1.21
N TRP A 56 -8.22 -5.11 2.53
CA TRP A 56 -6.96 -5.26 3.24
C TRP A 56 -7.25 -5.80 4.66
N THR A 57 -6.27 -6.45 5.26
CA THR A 57 -6.40 -7.01 6.60
C THR A 57 -5.45 -6.39 7.61
N GLN A 58 -4.38 -5.74 7.14
CA GLN A 58 -3.42 -5.08 8.01
C GLN A 58 -2.88 -3.82 7.34
N VAL A 59 -2.45 -2.88 8.16
CA VAL A 59 -1.88 -1.62 7.72
C VAL A 59 -0.73 -1.25 8.65
N ALA A 60 0.33 -0.67 8.10
CA ALA A 60 1.48 -0.20 8.85
C ALA A 60 2.06 1.05 8.21
N VAL A 61 2.75 1.86 9.00
CA VAL A 61 3.47 3.02 8.51
C VAL A 61 4.96 2.83 8.75
N PHE A 62 5.77 3.20 7.77
CA PHE A 62 7.22 3.02 7.80
C PHE A 62 7.95 4.35 7.65
N ASP A 63 9.05 4.48 8.38
CA ASP A 63 9.90 5.66 8.39
C ASP A 63 10.78 5.74 7.14
N PRO A 64 11.37 6.91 6.84
CA PRO A 64 12.36 7.02 5.78
C PRO A 64 13.49 6.01 5.94
N TYR A 65 14.05 5.58 4.81
CA TYR A 65 15.15 4.60 4.71
C TYR A 65 14.77 3.18 5.15
N THR A 66 13.51 2.83 5.07
CA THR A 66 13.03 1.47 5.32
C THR A 66 13.16 0.62 4.04
N SER A 67 13.82 -0.53 4.14
CA SER A 67 13.95 -1.46 3.01
C SER A 67 12.69 -2.31 2.84
N ASN A 68 12.50 -2.87 1.64
CA ASN A 68 11.40 -3.79 1.37
C ASN A 68 11.45 -5.01 2.30
N LYS A 69 12.66 -5.49 2.64
CA LYS A 69 12.82 -6.61 3.56
C LYS A 69 12.28 -6.29 4.96
N VAL A 70 12.51 -5.09 5.45
CA VAL A 70 11.98 -4.66 6.75
C VAL A 70 10.45 -4.62 6.72
N ILE A 71 9.86 -4.13 5.63
CA ILE A 71 8.41 -4.12 5.45
C ILE A 71 7.87 -5.56 5.48
N GLU A 72 8.49 -6.46 4.73
CA GLU A 72 8.10 -7.87 4.67
C GLU A 72 8.17 -8.54 6.03
N ASP A 73 9.27 -8.35 6.73
CA ASP A 73 9.48 -8.97 8.04
C ASP A 73 8.51 -8.40 9.10
N SER A 74 8.26 -7.10 9.06
CA SER A 74 7.36 -6.43 10.02
C SER A 74 5.90 -6.85 9.86
N MET A 75 5.45 -7.06 8.63
CA MET A 75 4.05 -7.37 8.33
C MET A 75 3.82 -8.85 8.01
N SER A 76 4.88 -9.66 7.94
CA SER A 76 4.82 -11.08 7.56
C SER A 76 4.18 -11.28 6.18
N ILE A 77 4.63 -10.49 5.21
CA ILE A 77 4.09 -10.48 3.85
C ILE A 77 5.22 -10.50 2.83
N LYS A 78 4.83 -10.65 1.56
CA LYS A 78 5.71 -10.36 0.41
C LYS A 78 5.40 -8.96 -0.10
N PHE A 79 6.45 -8.20 -0.36
CA PHE A 79 6.32 -6.86 -0.91
C PHE A 79 6.85 -6.84 -2.34
N LYS A 80 5.93 -6.66 -3.28
CA LYS A 80 6.24 -6.45 -4.70
C LYS A 80 5.54 -5.18 -5.14
N GLY A 81 6.20 -4.38 -5.97
CA GLY A 81 5.60 -3.18 -6.52
C GLY A 81 6.23 -1.91 -6.02
N ASP A 82 5.43 -0.86 -5.96
CA ASP A 82 5.90 0.50 -5.69
C ASP A 82 6.01 0.76 -4.19
N ASN A 83 7.24 0.95 -3.70
CA ASN A 83 7.50 1.32 -2.31
C ASN A 83 7.67 2.84 -2.11
N GLY A 84 7.36 3.64 -3.14
CA GLY A 84 7.46 5.10 -3.05
C GLY A 84 8.87 5.61 -2.81
N ASN A 85 9.89 4.82 -3.12
CA ASN A 85 11.30 5.12 -2.83
C ASN A 85 11.58 5.38 -1.34
N ILE A 86 10.81 4.73 -0.46
CA ILE A 86 10.98 4.90 0.99
C ILE A 86 12.37 4.44 1.46
N ASP A 87 13.00 3.55 0.72
CA ASP A 87 14.32 3.03 1.03
C ASP A 87 15.45 4.04 0.80
N ILE A 88 15.21 5.09 0.00
CA ILE A 88 16.25 6.05 -0.38
C ILE A 88 15.90 7.51 -0.12
N LEU A 89 14.64 7.84 0.17
CA LEU A 89 14.18 9.22 0.39
C LEU A 89 13.84 9.45 1.87
N ASP A 90 14.08 10.68 2.33
CA ASP A 90 13.86 11.06 3.72
C ASP A 90 12.73 12.08 3.94
N ASP A 91 12.06 12.48 2.87
CA ASP A 91 11.02 13.51 2.89
C ASP A 91 9.62 12.95 3.11
N ARG A 92 9.50 11.65 3.40
CA ARG A 92 8.22 10.95 3.41
C ARG A 92 8.18 9.79 4.38
N PHE A 93 6.97 9.40 4.75
CA PHE A 93 6.65 8.11 5.35
C PHE A 93 5.90 7.27 4.33
N LEU A 94 5.88 5.96 4.52
CA LEU A 94 5.13 5.05 3.65
C LEU A 94 4.06 4.33 4.46
N LEU A 95 2.82 4.47 4.04
CA LEU A 95 1.69 3.70 4.55
C LEU A 95 1.51 2.48 3.65
N VAL A 96 1.48 1.29 4.23
CA VAL A 96 1.35 0.03 3.49
C VAL A 96 0.09 -0.68 3.95
N PHE A 97 -0.80 -0.95 3.01
CA PHE A 97 -1.96 -1.82 3.20
C PHE A 97 -1.63 -3.19 2.64
N ALA A 98 -1.93 -4.23 3.40
CA ALA A 98 -1.64 -5.60 2.99
C ALA A 98 -2.79 -6.54 3.33
N ASP A 99 -2.87 -7.64 2.60
CA ASP A 99 -3.64 -8.82 3.01
C ASP A 99 -2.73 -9.75 3.81
N ASP A 100 -3.11 -11.00 4.01
CA ASP A 100 -2.34 -11.97 4.80
C ASP A 100 -1.04 -12.38 4.12
N LYS A 101 -0.87 -12.13 2.82
CA LYS A 101 0.27 -12.62 2.03
C LYS A 101 1.05 -11.53 1.31
N TYR A 102 0.37 -10.48 0.83
CA TYR A 102 0.97 -9.50 -0.07
C TYR A 102 0.60 -8.07 0.32
N ALA A 103 1.53 -7.15 0.07
CA ALA A 103 1.20 -5.72 0.06
C ALA A 103 0.23 -5.44 -1.10
N VAL A 104 -0.80 -4.65 -0.84
CA VAL A 104 -1.89 -4.36 -1.78
C VAL A 104 -1.79 -2.94 -2.32
N LYS A 105 -1.67 -1.97 -1.43
CA LYS A 105 -1.59 -0.55 -1.78
C LYS A 105 -0.56 0.15 -0.90
N THR A 106 0.06 1.18 -1.45
CA THR A 106 0.95 2.06 -0.71
C THR A 106 0.48 3.50 -0.84
N VAL A 107 0.75 4.30 0.20
CA VAL A 107 0.45 5.73 0.21
C VAL A 107 1.66 6.46 0.76
N ILE A 108 2.14 7.46 0.03
CA ILE A 108 3.20 8.34 0.50
C ILE A 108 2.58 9.40 1.40
N LEU A 109 3.11 9.55 2.61
CA LEU A 109 2.68 10.55 3.58
C LEU A 109 3.80 11.60 3.74
N PRO A 110 3.49 12.91 3.67
CA PRO A 110 4.49 13.94 3.83
C PRO A 110 4.95 14.06 5.28
N ARG A 111 6.21 14.45 5.50
CA ARG A 111 6.76 14.64 6.85
C ARG A 111 6.26 15.90 7.56
N GLU A 112 5.72 16.84 6.82
CA GLU A 112 5.38 18.16 7.34
C GLU A 112 4.35 18.16 8.47
N TYR A 113 3.50 17.13 8.56
CA TYR A 113 2.45 17.04 9.59
C TYR A 113 2.95 16.46 10.90
N GLY A 114 4.09 15.78 10.93
CA GLY A 114 4.64 15.18 12.14
C GLY A 114 4.97 13.71 11.98
N ILE A 115 4.88 12.98 13.08
CA ILE A 115 5.19 11.56 13.15
C ILE A 115 3.89 10.75 13.11
N TYR A 116 3.85 9.78 12.22
CA TYR A 116 2.65 8.94 12.02
C TYR A 116 2.75 7.64 12.81
N SER A 117 1.60 7.16 13.26
CA SER A 117 1.46 5.84 13.87
C SER A 117 0.13 5.21 13.51
N ILE A 118 0.07 3.88 13.57
CA ILE A 118 -1.17 3.13 13.38
C ILE A 118 -1.66 2.64 14.73
N LYS A 119 -2.94 2.85 15.01
CA LYS A 119 -3.60 2.40 16.24
C LYS A 119 -4.76 1.47 15.87
N ASP A 120 -4.89 0.37 16.61
CA ASP A 120 -5.97 -0.61 16.44
C ASP A 120 -6.08 -1.16 15.03
N ASN A 121 -4.95 -1.22 14.31
CA ASN A 121 -4.87 -1.69 12.91
C ASN A 121 -5.87 -0.99 11.97
N LYS A 122 -6.25 0.22 12.26
CA LYS A 122 -7.19 0.98 11.40
C LYS A 122 -7.08 2.50 11.49
N TYR A 123 -6.51 3.04 12.56
CA TYR A 123 -6.42 4.50 12.71
C TYR A 123 -5.03 4.98 12.36
N LEU A 124 -4.96 5.92 11.45
CA LEU A 124 -3.73 6.67 11.17
C LEU A 124 -3.74 7.91 12.05
N SER A 125 -2.77 8.01 12.94
CA SER A 125 -2.60 9.16 13.84
C SER A 125 -1.33 9.91 13.50
N VAL A 126 -1.34 11.23 13.69
CA VAL A 126 -0.16 12.07 13.54
C VAL A 126 0.07 12.86 14.82
N GLU A 127 1.34 12.91 15.28
CA GLU A 127 1.78 13.70 16.42
C GLU A 127 2.81 14.71 15.94
N GLN A 128 2.58 15.95 16.32
CA GLN A 128 3.48 17.05 15.97
C GLN A 128 4.65 17.17 16.93
#